data_e9a4e861d06e70e670f746147993bacb
#
_entry.id   e9a4e861d06e70e670f746147993bacb
#
_cell.length_a   1.000
_cell.length_b   1.000
_cell.length_c   1.000
_cell.angle_alpha   90.00
_cell.angle_beta   90.00
_cell.angle_gamma   90.00
#
_symmetry.space_group_name_H-M   'P 1'
#
loop_
_entity.id
_entity.type
_entity.pdbx_description
1 polymer ?
#
loop_
_entity_poly.entity_id
_entity_poly.type
_entity_poly.pdbx_seq_one_letter_code
_entity_poly.pdbx_strand_id
1 'polypeptide(L)'
;FDSVYNGGGMPYNMSYANEVVTKGVCVFKMTGGNLKETIISAVNLGRDTDCVAAVASGLAGALDGTASLPLEWIKQVDYATSVHRFTNNKRTLCEHSDGLYDAFKNRLRKMREFAAEMDIE
;
A
#
# COMPACT_ATOMS: atom_id res chain seq x y z
N PHE A 1 18.84 -7.69 -11.31
CA PHE A 1 18.83 -7.05 -9.99
C PHE A 1 20.14 -7.35 -9.23
N ASP A 2 20.49 -8.60 -9.06
CA ASP A 2 21.69 -9.03 -8.33
C ASP A 2 23.01 -8.52 -8.92
N SER A 3 23.06 -8.30 -10.24
CA SER A 3 24.26 -7.77 -10.91
C SER A 3 24.55 -6.30 -10.58
N VAL A 4 23.52 -5.54 -10.20
CA VAL A 4 23.66 -4.12 -9.81
C VAL A 4 23.89 -3.97 -8.31
N TYR A 5 23.39 -4.92 -7.51
CA TYR A 5 23.38 -4.87 -6.04
C TYR A 5 24.23 -5.98 -5.40
N ASN A 6 25.27 -6.39 -6.04
CA ASN A 6 26.10 -7.54 -5.70
C ASN A 6 26.77 -7.44 -4.31
N GLY A 7 25.96 -7.40 -3.26
CA GLY A 7 26.31 -7.68 -1.87
C GLY A 7 27.37 -6.83 -1.17
N GLY A 8 28.16 -6.10 -1.89
CA GLY A 8 29.29 -5.36 -1.38
C GLY A 8 29.10 -3.84 -1.43
N GLY A 9 28.46 -3.26 -0.45
CA GLY A 9 28.43 -1.80 -0.29
C GLY A 9 27.52 -1.09 -1.29
N MET A 10 26.28 -0.94 -0.91
CA MET A 10 25.33 -0.13 -1.64
C MET A 10 25.74 1.34 -1.58
N PRO A 11 25.94 2.02 -2.72
CA PRO A 11 26.40 3.41 -2.74
C PRO A 11 25.33 4.41 -2.32
N TYR A 12 24.12 3.98 -1.98
CA TYR A 12 23.00 4.82 -1.62
C TYR A 12 22.05 4.19 -0.59
N ASN A 13 21.25 5.02 0.04
CA ASN A 13 20.29 4.64 1.06
C ASN A 13 19.24 3.62 0.52
N MET A 14 18.65 2.82 1.40
CA MET A 14 17.67 1.79 1.07
C MET A 14 16.30 2.35 0.64
N SER A 15 15.98 3.58 0.98
CA SER A 15 14.63 4.17 0.82
C SER A 15 14.52 5.11 -0.38
N TYR A 16 15.19 4.84 -1.47
CA TYR A 16 15.03 5.63 -2.69
C TYR A 16 13.71 5.31 -3.38
N ALA A 17 12.90 6.35 -3.63
CA ALA A 17 11.59 6.24 -4.24
C ALA A 17 11.61 5.53 -5.61
N ASN A 18 12.61 5.81 -6.45
CA ASN A 18 12.77 5.17 -7.74
C ASN A 18 13.02 3.65 -7.62
N GLU A 19 13.74 3.21 -6.59
CA GLU A 19 13.94 1.78 -6.32
C GLU A 19 12.65 1.16 -5.78
N VAL A 20 12.05 1.76 -4.77
CA VAL A 20 10.83 1.26 -4.10
C VAL A 20 9.67 1.12 -5.08
N VAL A 21 9.38 2.17 -5.85
CA VAL A 21 8.27 2.17 -6.81
C VAL A 21 8.51 1.15 -7.93
N THR A 22 9.73 1.12 -8.50
CA THR A 22 10.07 0.17 -9.56
C THR A 22 9.93 -1.28 -9.08
N LYS A 23 10.47 -1.61 -7.89
CA LYS A 23 10.33 -2.94 -7.29
C LYS A 23 8.87 -3.28 -7.02
N GLY A 24 8.10 -2.34 -6.45
CA GLY A 24 6.69 -2.54 -6.16
C GLY A 24 5.87 -2.89 -7.41
N VAL A 25 6.07 -2.14 -8.50
CA VAL A 25 5.40 -2.41 -9.78
C VAL A 25 5.85 -3.74 -10.38
N CYS A 26 7.12 -4.08 -10.30
CA CYS A 26 7.63 -5.38 -10.79
C CYS A 26 7.00 -6.54 -10.02
N VAL A 27 6.97 -6.49 -8.68
CA VAL A 27 6.36 -7.53 -7.85
C VAL A 27 4.87 -7.68 -8.16
N PHE A 28 4.13 -6.57 -8.22
CA PHE A 28 2.72 -6.58 -8.60
C PHE A 28 2.49 -7.27 -9.95
N LYS A 29 3.30 -6.95 -10.95
CA LYS A 29 3.19 -7.57 -12.28
C LYS A 29 3.55 -9.06 -12.25
N MET A 30 4.59 -9.45 -11.54
CA MET A 30 5.04 -10.85 -11.44
C MET A 30 4.00 -11.76 -10.77
N THR A 31 3.28 -11.25 -9.79
CA THR A 31 2.25 -12.00 -9.04
C THR A 31 0.85 -11.94 -9.69
N GLY A 32 0.74 -11.28 -10.86
CA GLY A 32 -0.54 -11.11 -11.53
C GLY A 32 -1.56 -10.30 -10.74
N GLY A 33 -1.12 -9.55 -9.74
CA GLY A 33 -1.98 -8.73 -8.88
C GLY A 33 -2.69 -9.48 -7.76
N ASN A 34 -2.42 -10.78 -7.53
CA ASN A 34 -2.92 -11.48 -6.35
C ASN A 34 -2.33 -10.86 -5.09
N LEU A 35 -3.19 -10.32 -4.21
CA LEU A 35 -2.76 -9.50 -3.09
C LEU A 35 -1.90 -10.28 -2.09
N LYS A 36 -2.28 -11.50 -1.73
CA LYS A 36 -1.51 -12.34 -0.79
C LYS A 36 -0.11 -12.63 -1.31
N GLU A 37 -0.02 -13.12 -2.56
CA GLU A 37 1.26 -13.45 -3.19
C GLU A 37 2.13 -12.20 -3.38
N THR A 38 1.51 -11.07 -3.68
CA THR A 38 2.18 -9.78 -3.81
C THR A 38 2.84 -9.36 -2.50
N ILE A 39 2.12 -9.46 -1.37
CA ILE A 39 2.67 -9.12 -0.04
C ILE A 39 3.85 -10.04 0.29
N ILE A 40 3.68 -11.37 0.16
CA ILE A 40 4.73 -12.34 0.47
C ILE A 40 5.97 -12.08 -0.38
N SER A 41 5.81 -11.90 -1.68
CA SER A 41 6.93 -11.67 -2.61
C SER A 41 7.65 -10.36 -2.32
N ALA A 42 6.90 -9.29 -2.02
CA ALA A 42 7.47 -7.98 -1.72
C ALA A 42 8.30 -8.00 -0.42
N VAL A 43 7.78 -8.65 0.64
CA VAL A 43 8.49 -8.76 1.92
C VAL A 43 9.75 -9.61 1.79
N ASN A 44 9.74 -10.65 0.95
CA ASN A 44 10.90 -11.52 0.73
C ASN A 44 11.96 -10.94 -0.22
N LEU A 45 11.67 -9.84 -0.91
CA LEU A 45 12.58 -9.27 -1.91
C LEU A 45 13.85 -8.65 -1.30
N GLY A 46 13.82 -8.28 -0.03
CA GLY A 46 14.94 -7.65 0.67
C GLY A 46 14.98 -6.12 0.50
N ARG A 47 15.92 -5.51 1.21
CA ARG A 47 16.12 -4.05 1.35
C ARG A 47 14.93 -3.37 2.04
N ASP A 48 14.40 -2.29 1.50
CA ASP A 48 13.25 -1.53 2.03
C ASP A 48 11.92 -2.28 1.75
N THR A 49 11.76 -3.42 2.39
CA THR A 49 10.69 -4.38 2.09
C THR A 49 9.31 -3.87 2.48
N ASP A 50 9.19 -3.09 3.53
CA ASP A 50 7.93 -2.50 4.00
C ASP A 50 7.40 -1.47 3.00
N CYS A 51 8.26 -0.58 2.51
CA CYS A 51 7.87 0.38 1.47
C CYS A 51 7.55 -0.30 0.14
N VAL A 52 8.33 -1.29 -0.28
CA VAL A 52 8.04 -2.08 -1.49
C VAL A 52 6.73 -2.82 -1.35
N ALA A 53 6.49 -3.46 -0.20
CA ALA A 53 5.23 -4.14 0.08
C ALA A 53 4.04 -3.18 0.09
N ALA A 54 4.18 -1.98 0.68
CA ALA A 54 3.13 -0.97 0.68
C ALA A 54 2.72 -0.54 -0.74
N VAL A 55 3.69 -0.27 -1.62
CA VAL A 55 3.41 0.09 -3.02
C VAL A 55 2.79 -1.07 -3.80
N ALA A 56 3.40 -2.25 -3.73
CA ALA A 56 2.95 -3.43 -4.47
C ALA A 56 1.55 -3.88 -4.03
N SER A 57 1.32 -3.96 -2.72
CA SER A 57 0.03 -4.37 -2.17
C SER A 57 -1.06 -3.32 -2.36
N GLY A 58 -0.71 -2.04 -2.38
CA GLY A 58 -1.65 -0.98 -2.75
C GLY A 58 -2.21 -1.17 -4.16
N LEU A 59 -1.35 -1.49 -5.14
CA LEU A 59 -1.76 -1.79 -6.51
C LEU A 59 -2.59 -3.09 -6.58
N ALA A 60 -2.13 -4.15 -5.91
CA ALA A 60 -2.83 -5.43 -5.89
C ALA A 60 -4.19 -5.33 -5.18
N GLY A 61 -4.26 -4.60 -4.06
CA GLY A 61 -5.51 -4.37 -3.33
C GLY A 61 -6.53 -3.56 -4.13
N ALA A 62 -6.08 -2.61 -4.95
CA ALA A 62 -6.96 -1.87 -5.85
C ALA A 62 -7.55 -2.77 -6.97
N LEU A 63 -6.85 -3.83 -7.35
CA LEU A 63 -7.29 -4.79 -8.38
C LEU A 63 -8.12 -5.94 -7.79
N ASP A 64 -7.63 -6.57 -6.72
CA ASP A 64 -8.14 -7.83 -6.16
C ASP A 64 -9.02 -7.64 -4.90
N GLY A 65 -9.00 -6.42 -4.33
CA GLY A 65 -9.61 -6.18 -3.03
C GLY A 65 -8.91 -6.97 -1.93
N THR A 66 -9.68 -7.52 -1.01
CA THR A 66 -9.17 -8.34 0.12
C THR A 66 -9.45 -9.83 -0.04
N ALA A 67 -9.94 -10.28 -1.21
CA ALA A 67 -10.44 -11.64 -1.41
C ALA A 67 -9.35 -12.72 -1.18
N SER A 68 -8.10 -12.42 -1.51
CA SER A 68 -6.98 -13.36 -1.34
C SER A 68 -6.27 -13.25 0.01
N LEU A 69 -6.62 -12.28 0.87
CA LEU A 69 -5.97 -12.10 2.18
C LEU A 69 -6.48 -13.10 3.21
N PRO A 70 -5.56 -13.75 3.97
CA PRO A 70 -5.95 -14.52 5.14
C PRO A 70 -6.59 -13.62 6.21
N LEU A 71 -7.74 -14.01 6.73
CA LEU A 71 -8.45 -13.26 7.77
C LEU A 71 -7.60 -13.06 9.04
N GLU A 72 -6.72 -14.00 9.31
CA GLU A 72 -5.79 -13.96 10.45
C GLU A 72 -4.83 -12.77 10.34
N TRP A 73 -4.38 -12.41 9.15
CA TRP A 73 -3.51 -11.24 8.94
C TRP A 73 -4.24 -9.94 9.26
N ILE A 74 -5.48 -9.82 8.83
CA ILE A 74 -6.33 -8.66 9.12
C ILE A 74 -6.51 -8.53 10.65
N LYS A 75 -6.89 -9.61 11.32
CA LYS A 75 -7.04 -9.64 12.78
C LYS A 75 -5.76 -9.30 13.53
N GLN A 76 -4.62 -9.80 13.04
CA GLN A 76 -3.32 -9.51 13.64
C GLN A 76 -2.94 -8.03 13.53
N VAL A 77 -3.19 -7.42 12.38
CA VAL A 77 -2.94 -5.98 12.18
C VAL A 77 -3.87 -5.15 13.05
N ASP A 78 -5.17 -5.45 13.07
CA ASP A 78 -6.15 -4.76 13.90
C ASP A 78 -5.79 -4.84 15.39
N TYR A 79 -5.39 -6.03 15.86
CA TYR A 79 -4.92 -6.21 17.23
C TYR A 79 -3.65 -5.38 17.50
N ALA A 80 -2.63 -5.48 16.64
CA ALA A 80 -1.39 -4.75 16.79
C ALA A 80 -1.61 -3.23 16.82
N THR A 81 -2.48 -2.71 15.96
CA THR A 81 -2.86 -1.29 15.93
C THR A 81 -3.53 -0.86 17.25
N SER A 82 -4.38 -1.70 17.82
CA SER A 82 -5.10 -1.40 19.05
C SER A 82 -4.20 -1.29 20.28
N VAL A 83 -3.14 -2.11 20.36
CA VAL A 83 -2.28 -2.22 21.56
C VAL A 83 -0.97 -1.46 21.44
N HIS A 84 -0.49 -1.17 20.23
CA HIS A 84 0.82 -0.57 20.02
C HIS A 84 0.86 0.88 20.53
N ARG A 85 1.80 1.18 21.44
CA ARG A 85 1.87 2.46 22.16
C ARG A 85 2.12 3.68 21.28
N PHE A 86 2.79 3.49 20.14
CA PHE A 86 3.12 4.58 19.19
C PHE A 86 2.06 4.78 18.11
N THR A 87 1.03 3.94 18.06
CA THR A 87 -0.08 4.10 17.13
C THR A 87 -1.10 5.07 17.73
N ASN A 88 -1.18 6.26 17.16
CA ASN A 88 -2.16 7.27 17.60
C ASN A 88 -3.58 6.93 17.16
N ASN A 89 -3.69 6.19 16.08
CA ASN A 89 -4.95 5.78 15.49
C ASN A 89 -5.28 4.35 15.95
N LYS A 90 -6.29 4.21 16.79
CA LYS A 90 -6.77 2.92 17.32
C LYS A 90 -7.87 2.29 16.46
N ARG A 91 -7.91 2.61 15.18
CA ARG A 91 -8.93 2.12 14.24
C ARG A 91 -8.51 0.81 13.60
N THR A 92 -9.50 0.01 13.27
CA THR A 92 -9.36 -1.19 12.45
C THR A 92 -9.08 -0.84 10.99
N LEU A 93 -8.62 -1.81 10.22
CA LEU A 93 -8.44 -1.65 8.77
C LEU A 93 -9.76 -1.30 8.07
N CYS A 94 -10.88 -1.86 8.51
CA CYS A 94 -12.21 -1.56 7.98
C CYS A 94 -12.58 -0.09 8.23
N GLU A 95 -12.45 0.39 9.48
CA GLU A 95 -12.72 1.79 9.83
C GLU A 95 -11.82 2.77 9.06
N HIS A 96 -10.58 2.39 8.77
CA HIS A 96 -9.70 3.17 7.91
C HIS A 96 -10.18 3.23 6.46
N SER A 97 -10.58 2.10 5.90
CA SER A 97 -11.13 2.02 4.54
C SER A 97 -12.38 2.87 4.39
N ASP A 98 -13.30 2.76 5.34
CA ASP A 98 -14.54 3.54 5.34
C ASP A 98 -14.26 5.04 5.42
N GLY A 99 -13.33 5.43 6.30
CA GLY A 99 -12.92 6.83 6.44
C GLY A 99 -12.27 7.40 5.17
N LEU A 100 -11.43 6.63 4.49
CA LEU A 100 -10.83 7.01 3.21
C LEU A 100 -11.87 7.13 2.10
N TYR A 101 -12.82 6.19 2.04
CA TYR A 101 -13.91 6.22 1.07
C TYR A 101 -14.83 7.42 1.28
N ASP A 102 -15.15 7.74 2.54
CA ASP A 102 -15.93 8.93 2.87
C ASP A 102 -15.19 10.23 2.53
N ALA A 103 -13.89 10.29 2.78
CA ALA A 103 -13.07 11.42 2.37
C ALA A 103 -13.06 11.61 0.84
N PHE A 104 -12.98 10.51 0.09
CA PHE A 104 -13.08 10.53 -1.37
C PHE A 104 -14.44 11.04 -1.85
N LYS A 105 -15.55 10.53 -1.30
CA LYS A 105 -16.91 11.01 -1.63
C LYS A 105 -17.07 12.51 -1.33
N ASN A 106 -16.58 12.94 -0.18
CA ASN A 106 -16.61 14.35 0.20
C ASN A 106 -15.82 15.24 -0.76
N ARG A 107 -14.65 14.77 -1.21
CA ARG A 107 -13.85 15.48 -2.21
C ARG A 107 -14.60 15.61 -3.54
N LEU A 108 -15.20 14.53 -4.02
CA LEU A 108 -15.99 14.54 -5.26
C LEU A 108 -17.18 15.53 -5.16
N ARG A 109 -17.87 15.54 -4.02
CA ARG A 109 -18.97 16.48 -3.78
C ARG A 109 -18.49 17.92 -3.87
N LYS A 110 -17.41 18.27 -3.15
CA LYS A 110 -16.82 19.61 -3.19
C LYS A 110 -16.35 20.02 -4.60
N MET A 111 -15.80 19.10 -5.36
CA MET A 111 -15.39 19.38 -6.74
C MET A 111 -16.60 19.68 -7.64
N ARG A 112 -17.71 18.96 -7.46
CA ARG A 112 -18.96 19.21 -8.21
C ARG A 112 -19.58 20.55 -7.82
N GLU A 113 -19.61 20.88 -6.54
CA GLU A 113 -20.09 22.17 -6.04
C GLU A 113 -19.25 23.32 -6.65
N PHE A 114 -17.92 23.20 -6.60
CA PHE A 114 -17.02 24.17 -7.20
C PHE A 114 -17.21 24.30 -8.72
N ALA A 115 -17.34 23.19 -9.44
CA ALA A 115 -17.58 23.22 -10.89
C ALA A 115 -18.91 23.93 -11.22
N ALA A 116 -19.97 23.69 -10.43
CA ALA A 116 -21.24 24.34 -10.61
C ALA A 116 -21.17 25.85 -10.32
N GLU A 117 -20.42 26.30 -9.30
CA GLU A 117 -20.20 27.72 -9.00
C GLU A 117 -19.41 28.43 -10.12
N MET A 118 -18.52 27.73 -10.80
CA MET A 118 -17.71 28.26 -11.90
C MET A 118 -18.40 28.16 -13.27
N ASP A 119 -19.62 27.60 -13.35
CA ASP A 119 -20.37 27.39 -14.60
C ASP A 119 -19.56 26.59 -15.65
N ILE A 120 -18.79 25.61 -15.17
CA ILE A 120 -17.94 24.72 -15.98
C ILE A 120 -18.71 23.43 -16.25
N GLU A 121 -18.99 23.13 -17.54
CA GLU A 121 -19.57 21.87 -17.98
C GLU A 121 -18.56 20.72 -18.00
#